data_80a016c4bc58c99a767933f27c857142
#
_entry.id   80a016c4bc58c99a767933f27c857142
#
_cell.length_a   1.000
_cell.length_b   1.000
_cell.length_c   1.000
_cell.angle_alpha   90.00
_cell.angle_beta   90.00
_cell.angle_gamma   90.00
#
_symmetry.space_group_name_H-M   'P 1'
#
loop_
_entity.id
_entity.type
_entity.pdbx_description
1 polymer ?
#
loop_
_entity_poly.entity_id
_entity_poly.type
_entity_poly.pdbx_seq_one_letter_code
_entity_poly.pdbx_strand_id
1 'polypeptide(L)'
;ARRQTGPYDDRCAGRLGEEIMVQLVESDIKTREVLDWKGVHVLHFMGSSCSQKLRVFLNLKGIPWKSHHVDLMANENFRPWFLGINPRGLVPVLVHDGAVHIESNDIIAYLEKTFPQPRLVPEGHENEVGALLKHEDDLHFDLRRLSFRFVFAPPGPAKPPDALKSYAANGSGTVQGVKDAEKAAQIEFWERANKDGFTDADCRKSAQTFRAEFDALDKRLATQPYLFGNELTVLDIAWFIYTNRLALAGYPFAKLHPNVNAWFQKLAARPEFAKEVAMPPEATAHLAEVRQKQAAAGQLLEQVAAF
;
A
#
# COMPACT_ATOMS: atom_id res chain seq x y z
N ALA A 1 37.14 -8.74 13.90
CA ALA A 1 36.27 -7.67 13.48
C ALA A 1 34.96 -8.33 13.07
N ARG A 2 33.94 -8.26 13.93
CA ARG A 2 32.56 -8.71 13.60
C ARG A 2 31.92 -7.59 12.78
N ARG A 3 31.47 -7.92 11.57
CA ARG A 3 30.61 -7.03 10.76
C ARG A 3 29.29 -6.85 11.51
N GLN A 4 28.94 -5.61 11.84
CA GLN A 4 27.60 -5.25 12.25
C GLN A 4 26.76 -5.22 10.96
N THR A 5 25.89 -6.20 10.81
CA THR A 5 24.84 -6.24 9.79
C THR A 5 23.64 -5.46 10.31
N GLY A 6 23.04 -4.62 9.46
CA GLY A 6 21.87 -3.80 9.78
C GLY A 6 20.58 -4.64 9.89
N PRO A 7 19.38 -4.02 10.02
CA PRO A 7 18.10 -4.71 10.22
C PRO A 7 17.68 -5.67 9.09
N TYR A 8 18.49 -5.81 8.06
CA TYR A 8 18.37 -6.82 7.00
C TYR A 8 19.19 -8.09 7.27
N ASP A 9 19.46 -8.40 8.56
CA ASP A 9 20.24 -9.55 9.00
C ASP A 9 19.35 -10.79 9.15
N ASP A 10 19.83 -11.91 8.66
CA ASP A 10 19.49 -13.35 8.68
C ASP A 10 18.33 -13.89 9.59
N ARG A 11 17.50 -13.07 10.21
CA ARG A 11 16.41 -13.53 11.08
C ARG A 11 15.13 -13.95 10.37
N CYS A 12 15.06 -13.82 9.04
CA CYS A 12 13.93 -14.24 8.20
C CYS A 12 14.08 -15.64 7.59
N ALA A 13 15.15 -16.37 7.88
CA ALA A 13 15.38 -17.73 7.38
C ALA A 13 14.61 -18.79 8.19
N GLY A 14 13.31 -18.62 8.40
CA GLY A 14 12.50 -19.54 9.17
C GLY A 14 11.15 -19.86 8.54
N ARG A 15 11.12 -20.91 7.73
CA ARG A 15 10.03 -21.59 7.01
C ARG A 15 9.86 -21.18 5.54
N LEU A 16 10.64 -21.86 4.69
CA LEU A 16 10.33 -22.08 3.29
C LEU A 16 9.08 -22.97 3.18
N GLY A 17 7.89 -22.36 3.23
CA GLY A 17 6.67 -22.92 2.72
C GLY A 17 6.38 -22.21 1.40
N GLU A 18 5.85 -22.89 0.39
CA GLU A 18 5.37 -22.28 -0.86
C GLU A 18 4.61 -21.01 -0.52
N GLU A 19 5.06 -19.85 -1.04
CA GLU A 19 4.33 -18.59 -0.91
C GLU A 19 2.96 -18.79 -1.55
N ILE A 20 1.94 -18.93 -0.71
CA ILE A 20 0.57 -19.10 -1.15
C ILE A 20 0.09 -17.71 -1.59
N MET A 21 0.19 -17.45 -2.90
CA MET A 21 -0.48 -16.29 -3.51
C MET A 21 -1.96 -16.37 -3.16
N VAL A 22 -2.53 -15.31 -2.57
CA VAL A 22 -3.91 -15.37 -2.07
C VAL A 22 -4.88 -15.25 -3.22
N GLN A 23 -5.16 -16.40 -3.85
CA GLN A 23 -6.29 -16.60 -4.75
C GLN A 23 -7.50 -17.07 -3.93
N LEU A 24 -8.62 -16.38 -4.07
CA LEU A 24 -9.87 -16.78 -3.40
C LEU A 24 -10.43 -18.04 -4.03
N VAL A 25 -10.97 -18.93 -3.19
CA VAL A 25 -11.73 -20.08 -3.65
C VAL A 25 -13.20 -19.68 -3.87
N GLU A 26 -13.92 -20.46 -4.65
CA GLU A 26 -15.29 -20.14 -5.06
C GLU A 26 -16.26 -19.93 -3.89
N SER A 27 -16.05 -20.63 -2.76
CA SER A 27 -16.85 -20.46 -1.54
C SER A 27 -16.65 -19.12 -0.83
N ASP A 28 -15.51 -18.44 -1.07
CA ASP A 28 -15.23 -17.12 -0.51
C ASP A 28 -15.99 -16.02 -1.25
N ILE A 29 -16.40 -16.29 -2.52
CA ILE A 29 -16.93 -15.30 -3.43
C ILE A 29 -18.45 -15.40 -3.48
N LYS A 30 -19.14 -14.38 -2.94
CA LYS A 30 -20.61 -14.27 -2.96
C LYS A 30 -21.13 -13.51 -4.18
N THR A 31 -20.37 -12.55 -4.69
CA THR A 31 -20.70 -11.79 -5.91
C THR A 31 -20.18 -12.55 -7.12
N ARG A 32 -21.04 -13.43 -7.64
CA ARG A 32 -20.70 -14.46 -8.63
C ARG A 32 -20.40 -13.94 -10.02
N GLU A 33 -20.90 -12.78 -10.40
CA GLU A 33 -20.75 -12.22 -11.74
C GLU A 33 -19.28 -12.01 -12.15
N VAL A 34 -18.39 -11.80 -11.18
CA VAL A 34 -16.95 -11.61 -11.44
C VAL A 34 -16.28 -12.88 -11.96
N LEU A 35 -16.86 -14.06 -11.71
CA LEU A 35 -16.34 -15.35 -12.16
C LEU A 35 -16.47 -15.53 -13.68
N ASP A 36 -17.36 -14.78 -14.31
CA ASP A 36 -17.58 -14.81 -15.77
C ASP A 36 -16.70 -13.78 -16.51
N TRP A 37 -15.99 -12.91 -15.80
CA TRP A 37 -15.16 -11.88 -16.40
C TRP A 37 -13.96 -12.46 -17.15
N LYS A 38 -13.68 -11.90 -18.35
CA LYS A 38 -12.58 -12.33 -19.22
C LYS A 38 -11.52 -11.26 -19.38
N GLY A 39 -10.23 -11.67 -19.32
CA GLY A 39 -9.08 -10.80 -19.31
C GLY A 39 -8.77 -10.27 -17.92
N VAL A 40 -7.92 -9.26 -17.86
CA VAL A 40 -7.44 -8.65 -16.60
C VAL A 40 -8.36 -7.51 -16.19
N HIS A 41 -8.99 -7.63 -15.04
CA HIS A 41 -9.83 -6.60 -14.42
C HIS A 41 -9.24 -6.21 -13.06
N VAL A 42 -9.23 -4.94 -12.73
CA VAL A 42 -8.75 -4.43 -11.44
C VAL A 42 -9.82 -3.59 -10.78
N LEU A 43 -10.26 -4.01 -9.59
CA LEU A 43 -11.09 -3.18 -8.72
C LEU A 43 -10.14 -2.37 -7.84
N HIS A 44 -10.20 -1.03 -7.92
CA HIS A 44 -9.20 -0.17 -7.32
C HIS A 44 -9.78 1.20 -6.91
N PHE A 45 -9.04 1.91 -6.07
CA PHE A 45 -9.27 3.33 -5.76
C PHE A 45 -8.05 4.17 -6.14
N MET A 46 -8.27 5.34 -6.75
CA MET A 46 -7.19 6.20 -7.24
C MET A 46 -6.20 6.58 -6.14
N GLY A 47 -6.68 6.93 -4.94
CA GLY A 47 -5.87 7.35 -3.81
C GLY A 47 -5.34 6.21 -2.92
N SER A 48 -5.62 4.94 -3.20
CA SER A 48 -5.10 3.81 -2.44
C SER A 48 -3.64 3.51 -2.81
N SER A 49 -2.74 3.50 -1.83
CA SER A 49 -1.32 3.18 -2.02
C SER A 49 -1.11 1.80 -2.65
N CYS A 50 -1.78 0.77 -2.15
CA CYS A 50 -1.71 -0.58 -2.72
C CYS A 50 -2.24 -0.63 -4.15
N SER A 51 -3.32 0.12 -4.48
CA SER A 51 -3.82 0.23 -5.85
C SER A 51 -2.86 1.00 -6.76
N GLN A 52 -2.22 2.07 -6.26
CA GLN A 52 -1.19 2.81 -7.00
C GLN A 52 0.01 1.90 -7.31
N LYS A 53 0.47 1.11 -6.33
CA LYS A 53 1.54 0.12 -6.50
C LYS A 53 1.23 -0.84 -7.65
N LEU A 54 0.05 -1.45 -7.65
CA LEU A 54 -0.38 -2.36 -8.71
C LEU A 54 -0.49 -1.68 -10.08
N ARG A 55 -1.04 -0.46 -10.15
CA ARG A 55 -1.18 0.26 -11.42
C ARG A 55 0.17 0.66 -12.02
N VAL A 56 1.14 1.09 -11.20
CA VAL A 56 2.52 1.33 -11.67
C VAL A 56 3.13 0.04 -12.23
N PHE A 57 2.95 -1.08 -11.55
CA PHE A 57 3.40 -2.39 -12.02
C PHE A 57 2.79 -2.74 -13.38
N LEU A 58 1.47 -2.64 -13.52
CA LEU A 58 0.76 -2.91 -14.79
C LEU A 58 1.24 -2.00 -15.93
N ASN A 59 1.52 -0.73 -15.63
CA ASN A 59 2.06 0.21 -16.61
C ASN A 59 3.45 -0.19 -17.11
N LEU A 60 4.36 -0.54 -16.18
CA LEU A 60 5.71 -0.99 -16.51
C LEU A 60 5.73 -2.29 -17.30
N LYS A 61 4.79 -3.19 -17.01
CA LYS A 61 4.59 -4.45 -17.74
C LYS A 61 3.90 -4.27 -19.09
N GLY A 62 3.23 -3.14 -19.33
CA GLY A 62 2.40 -2.96 -20.52
C GLY A 62 1.19 -3.89 -20.57
N ILE A 63 0.71 -4.38 -19.41
CA ILE A 63 -0.44 -5.30 -19.33
C ILE A 63 -1.73 -4.49 -19.52
N PRO A 64 -2.56 -4.79 -20.54
CA PRO A 64 -3.87 -4.17 -20.69
C PRO A 64 -4.83 -4.69 -19.62
N TRP A 65 -5.61 -3.79 -19.02
CA TRP A 65 -6.58 -4.14 -17.97
C TRP A 65 -7.82 -3.27 -18.03
N LYS A 66 -8.92 -3.80 -17.48
CA LYS A 66 -10.18 -3.08 -17.31
C LYS A 66 -10.29 -2.51 -15.90
N SER A 67 -10.58 -1.23 -15.82
CA SER A 67 -10.69 -0.48 -14.56
C SER A 67 -12.10 -0.59 -13.97
N HIS A 68 -12.16 -0.91 -12.67
CA HIS A 68 -13.38 -0.87 -11.86
C HIS A 68 -13.09 0.00 -10.63
N HIS A 69 -13.54 1.25 -10.68
CA HIS A 69 -13.34 2.17 -9.57
C HIS A 69 -14.23 1.79 -8.37
N VAL A 70 -13.63 1.76 -7.18
CA VAL A 70 -14.31 1.52 -5.90
C VAL A 70 -14.06 2.71 -5.00
N ASP A 71 -15.07 3.53 -4.78
CA ASP A 71 -14.92 4.76 -3.99
C ASP A 71 -14.78 4.45 -2.49
N LEU A 72 -13.55 4.52 -1.98
CA LEU A 72 -13.25 4.33 -0.56
C LEU A 72 -13.73 5.49 0.32
N MET A 73 -13.93 6.67 -0.26
CA MET A 73 -14.46 7.82 0.48
C MET A 73 -15.97 7.68 0.70
N ALA A 74 -16.67 7.08 -0.27
CA ALA A 74 -18.08 6.67 -0.15
C ALA A 74 -18.27 5.31 0.55
N ASN A 75 -17.19 4.69 1.05
CA ASN A 75 -17.18 3.37 1.69
C ASN A 75 -17.79 2.25 0.84
N GLU A 76 -17.64 2.32 -0.48
CA GLU A 76 -18.16 1.29 -1.40
C GLU A 76 -17.53 -0.08 -1.17
N ASN A 77 -16.27 -0.11 -0.71
CA ASN A 77 -15.58 -1.34 -0.32
C ASN A 77 -16.22 -2.05 0.89
N PHE A 78 -17.12 -1.39 1.64
CA PHE A 78 -17.86 -1.97 2.76
C PHE A 78 -19.31 -2.33 2.40
N ARG A 79 -19.70 -2.17 1.13
CA ARG A 79 -21.00 -2.58 0.62
C ARG A 79 -21.03 -4.09 0.32
N PRO A 80 -22.20 -4.75 0.43
CA PRO A 80 -22.33 -6.19 0.21
C PRO A 80 -21.77 -6.67 -1.12
N TRP A 81 -21.92 -5.89 -2.19
CA TRP A 81 -21.41 -6.23 -3.52
C TRP A 81 -19.89 -6.42 -3.50
N PHE A 82 -19.14 -5.43 -3.00
CA PHE A 82 -17.68 -5.51 -2.97
C PHE A 82 -17.19 -6.55 -1.96
N LEU A 83 -17.81 -6.61 -0.77
CA LEU A 83 -17.48 -7.63 0.25
C LEU A 83 -17.81 -9.06 -0.21
N GLY A 84 -18.71 -9.20 -1.19
CA GLY A 84 -18.96 -10.45 -1.86
C GLY A 84 -17.89 -10.87 -2.86
N ILE A 85 -17.00 -9.94 -3.28
CA ILE A 85 -15.83 -10.21 -4.12
C ILE A 85 -14.60 -10.42 -3.25
N ASN A 86 -14.31 -9.45 -2.34
CA ASN A 86 -13.22 -9.51 -1.40
C ASN A 86 -13.73 -9.38 0.04
N PRO A 87 -13.75 -10.47 0.81
CA PRO A 87 -14.26 -10.47 2.19
C PRO A 87 -13.46 -9.59 3.14
N ARG A 88 -12.20 -9.25 2.80
CA ARG A 88 -11.39 -8.29 3.56
C ARG A 88 -11.77 -6.83 3.33
N GLY A 89 -12.57 -6.52 2.31
CA GLY A 89 -13.00 -5.15 2.02
C GLY A 89 -11.85 -4.21 1.62
N LEU A 90 -10.76 -4.74 1.07
CA LEU A 90 -9.57 -4.01 0.69
C LEU A 90 -9.41 -3.95 -0.83
N VAL A 91 -8.78 -2.88 -1.32
CA VAL A 91 -8.38 -2.74 -2.72
C VAL A 91 -6.84 -2.67 -2.79
N PRO A 92 -6.23 -3.16 -3.88
CA PRO A 92 -6.83 -3.67 -5.11
C PRO A 92 -7.35 -5.10 -5.01
N VAL A 93 -8.25 -5.44 -5.93
CA VAL A 93 -8.59 -6.83 -6.27
C VAL A 93 -8.31 -7.04 -7.75
N LEU A 94 -7.66 -8.13 -8.08
CA LEU A 94 -7.47 -8.58 -9.46
C LEU A 94 -8.49 -9.69 -9.77
N VAL A 95 -9.18 -9.57 -10.88
CA VAL A 95 -9.92 -10.69 -11.48
C VAL A 95 -9.30 -10.96 -12.84
N HIS A 96 -8.76 -12.17 -13.02
CA HIS A 96 -8.19 -12.61 -14.27
C HIS A 96 -8.86 -13.89 -14.74
N ASP A 97 -9.60 -13.79 -15.84
CA ASP A 97 -10.41 -14.90 -16.40
C ASP A 97 -11.32 -15.60 -15.36
N GLY A 98 -11.91 -14.82 -14.45
CA GLY A 98 -12.77 -15.29 -13.37
C GLY A 98 -12.04 -15.72 -12.10
N ALA A 99 -10.72 -15.86 -12.11
CA ALA A 99 -9.94 -16.10 -10.89
C ALA A 99 -9.76 -14.78 -10.12
N VAL A 100 -10.10 -14.78 -8.82
CA VAL A 100 -10.04 -13.59 -7.97
C VAL A 100 -8.81 -13.65 -7.07
N HIS A 101 -7.94 -12.65 -7.18
CA HIS A 101 -6.73 -12.50 -6.38
C HIS A 101 -6.83 -11.26 -5.53
N ILE A 102 -6.40 -11.37 -4.29
CA ILE A 102 -6.33 -10.28 -3.32
C ILE A 102 -4.89 -10.14 -2.79
N GLU A 103 -4.64 -9.11 -1.99
CA GLU A 103 -3.32 -8.69 -1.51
C GLU A 103 -2.40 -8.21 -2.64
N SER A 104 -2.00 -6.96 -2.56
CA SER A 104 -1.29 -6.31 -3.68
C SER A 104 0.05 -6.96 -4.02
N ASN A 105 0.78 -7.50 -3.05
CA ASN A 105 2.05 -8.18 -3.27
C ASN A 105 1.84 -9.53 -3.95
N ASP A 106 0.79 -10.28 -3.54
CA ASP A 106 0.45 -11.58 -4.13
C ASP A 106 -0.11 -11.42 -5.54
N ILE A 107 -0.89 -10.37 -5.78
CA ILE A 107 -1.35 -9.99 -7.13
C ILE A 107 -0.14 -9.70 -8.04
N ILE A 108 0.84 -8.95 -7.55
CA ILE A 108 2.07 -8.63 -8.30
C ILE A 108 2.87 -9.91 -8.59
N ALA A 109 3.04 -10.79 -7.59
CA ALA A 109 3.74 -12.07 -7.78
C ALA A 109 3.03 -12.96 -8.82
N TYR A 110 1.69 -13.04 -8.77
CA TYR A 110 0.89 -13.75 -9.76
C TYR A 110 1.08 -13.18 -11.17
N LEU A 111 1.00 -11.86 -11.32
CA LEU A 111 1.15 -11.20 -12.61
C LEU A 111 2.59 -11.27 -13.14
N GLU A 112 3.61 -11.21 -12.28
CA GLU A 112 5.01 -11.40 -12.67
C GLU A 112 5.24 -12.79 -13.26
N LYS A 113 4.66 -13.82 -12.66
CA LYS A 113 4.70 -15.21 -13.16
C LYS A 113 3.91 -15.40 -14.44
N THR A 114 2.72 -14.77 -14.55
CA THR A 114 1.82 -14.91 -15.70
C THR A 114 2.32 -14.12 -16.91
N PHE A 115 2.91 -12.95 -16.69
CA PHE A 115 3.46 -12.04 -17.70
C PHE A 115 4.93 -11.77 -17.38
N PRO A 116 5.86 -12.70 -17.71
CA PRO A 116 7.23 -12.63 -17.22
C PRO A 116 8.07 -11.49 -17.81
N GLN A 117 7.60 -10.82 -18.87
CA GLN A 117 8.34 -9.74 -19.53
C GLN A 117 7.57 -8.42 -19.55
N PRO A 118 8.27 -7.29 -19.35
CA PRO A 118 9.63 -7.17 -18.81
C PRO A 118 9.70 -7.67 -17.36
N ARG A 119 10.83 -8.29 -16.98
CA ARG A 119 11.02 -8.82 -15.63
C ARG A 119 11.22 -7.69 -14.61
N LEU A 120 10.41 -7.69 -13.54
CA LEU A 120 10.51 -6.73 -12.45
C LEU A 120 10.89 -7.37 -11.10
N VAL A 121 10.97 -8.70 -11.07
CA VAL A 121 11.57 -9.49 -9.97
C VAL A 121 12.78 -10.22 -10.55
N PRO A 122 14.01 -9.98 -10.06
CA PRO A 122 15.20 -10.65 -10.58
C PRO A 122 15.12 -12.16 -10.43
N GLU A 123 15.57 -12.89 -11.44
CA GLU A 123 15.54 -14.35 -11.47
C GLU A 123 16.36 -14.95 -10.34
N GLY A 124 15.80 -15.92 -9.64
CA GLY A 124 16.43 -16.57 -8.49
C GLY A 124 16.39 -15.76 -7.20
N HIS A 125 15.76 -14.55 -7.19
CA HIS A 125 15.62 -13.69 -6.03
C HIS A 125 14.15 -13.51 -5.59
N GLU A 126 13.24 -14.36 -6.10
CA GLU A 126 11.80 -14.23 -5.86
C GLU A 126 11.48 -14.25 -4.36
N ASN A 127 12.08 -15.18 -3.61
CA ASN A 127 11.86 -15.30 -2.15
C ASN A 127 12.43 -14.09 -1.38
N GLU A 128 13.61 -13.60 -1.75
CA GLU A 128 14.23 -12.44 -1.12
C GLU A 128 13.40 -11.18 -1.38
N VAL A 129 12.98 -10.96 -2.61
CA VAL A 129 12.13 -9.83 -2.99
C VAL A 129 10.77 -9.93 -2.31
N GLY A 130 10.17 -11.13 -2.24
CA GLY A 130 8.93 -11.39 -1.51
C GLY A 130 9.02 -11.03 -0.04
N ALA A 131 10.09 -11.43 0.64
CA ALA A 131 10.33 -11.09 2.04
C ALA A 131 10.50 -9.57 2.26
N LEU A 132 11.16 -8.87 1.35
CA LEU A 132 11.33 -7.41 1.40
C LEU A 132 10.02 -6.66 1.12
N LEU A 133 9.17 -7.17 0.21
CA LEU A 133 7.83 -6.64 -0.03
C LEU A 133 6.91 -6.86 1.17
N LYS A 134 7.01 -8.03 1.81
CA LYS A 134 6.27 -8.27 3.04
C LYS A 134 6.68 -7.31 4.15
N HIS A 135 7.97 -7.05 4.31
CA HIS A 135 8.46 -6.06 5.28
C HIS A 135 7.90 -4.66 5.01
N GLU A 136 7.84 -4.23 3.74
CA GLU A 136 7.18 -2.96 3.37
C GLU A 136 5.69 -2.98 3.75
N ASP A 137 4.99 -4.06 3.47
CA ASP A 137 3.56 -4.19 3.75
C ASP A 137 3.25 -4.21 5.26
N ASP A 138 4.12 -4.78 6.08
CA ASP A 138 4.01 -4.78 7.55
C ASP A 138 3.98 -3.35 8.13
N LEU A 139 4.46 -2.34 7.39
CA LEU A 139 4.40 -0.92 7.74
C LEU A 139 3.10 -0.22 7.31
N HIS A 140 2.17 -0.94 6.67
CA HIS A 140 1.00 -0.31 6.05
C HIS A 140 0.08 0.41 7.04
N PHE A 141 -0.10 -0.11 8.26
CA PHE A 141 -0.87 0.59 9.30
C PHE A 141 -0.21 1.89 9.76
N ASP A 142 1.12 1.93 9.80
CA ASP A 142 1.86 3.16 10.11
C ASP A 142 1.71 4.20 9.00
N LEU A 143 1.82 3.77 7.73
CA LEU A 143 1.55 4.64 6.58
C LEU A 143 0.12 5.17 6.59
N ARG A 144 -0.86 4.31 6.88
CA ARG A 144 -2.28 4.67 6.94
C ARG A 144 -2.54 5.71 8.03
N ARG A 145 -1.95 5.54 9.21
CA ARG A 145 -2.05 6.49 10.33
C ARG A 145 -1.56 7.88 9.93
N LEU A 146 -0.37 7.98 9.37
CA LEU A 146 0.21 9.23 8.89
C LEU A 146 -0.60 9.83 7.74
N SER A 147 -1.09 9.00 6.80
CA SER A 147 -1.93 9.43 5.70
C SER A 147 -3.25 10.05 6.17
N PHE A 148 -3.94 9.41 7.10
CA PHE A 148 -5.22 9.91 7.60
C PHE A 148 -5.05 11.15 8.48
N ARG A 149 -3.96 11.28 9.22
CA ARG A 149 -3.68 12.47 10.01
C ARG A 149 -3.24 13.66 9.16
N PHE A 150 -2.33 13.46 8.19
CA PHE A 150 -1.61 14.56 7.54
C PHE A 150 -1.98 14.79 6.07
N VAL A 151 -2.70 13.87 5.43
CA VAL A 151 -3.07 13.99 4.01
C VAL A 151 -4.58 14.05 3.85
N PHE A 152 -5.32 13.04 4.32
CA PHE A 152 -6.77 12.98 4.14
C PHE A 152 -7.52 13.83 5.17
N ALA A 153 -7.09 13.82 6.43
CA ALA A 153 -7.63 14.61 7.54
C ALA A 153 -9.15 14.80 7.50
N PRO A 154 -9.95 13.72 7.52
CA PRO A 154 -11.40 13.82 7.38
C PRO A 154 -12.00 14.70 8.49
N PRO A 155 -13.05 15.50 8.21
CA PRO A 155 -13.64 16.40 9.20
C PRO A 155 -14.47 15.70 10.28
N GLY A 156 -14.58 14.39 10.22
CA GLY A 156 -15.36 13.55 11.14
C GLY A 156 -14.66 12.23 11.43
N PRO A 157 -15.41 11.18 11.84
CA PRO A 157 -14.85 9.88 12.10
C PRO A 157 -14.15 9.35 10.84
N ALA A 158 -13.01 8.69 11.02
CA ALA A 158 -12.21 8.14 9.91
C ALA A 158 -13.01 7.15 9.06
N LYS A 159 -13.93 6.42 9.68
CA LYS A 159 -14.96 5.59 9.02
C LYS A 159 -16.29 5.73 9.78
N PRO A 160 -17.40 6.01 9.09
CA PRO A 160 -18.71 6.10 9.74
C PRO A 160 -19.10 4.81 10.48
N PRO A 161 -19.70 4.87 11.68
CA PRO A 161 -20.09 3.68 12.45
C PRO A 161 -20.97 2.70 11.67
N ASP A 162 -21.91 3.20 10.86
CA ASP A 162 -22.79 2.34 10.06
C ASP A 162 -22.04 1.65 8.92
N ALA A 163 -21.02 2.29 8.34
CA ALA A 163 -20.13 1.65 7.38
C ALA A 163 -19.33 0.51 8.04
N LEU A 164 -18.83 0.69 9.26
CA LEU A 164 -18.17 -0.37 10.02
C LEU A 164 -19.11 -1.52 10.39
N LYS A 165 -20.36 -1.24 10.74
CA LYS A 165 -21.38 -2.28 10.96
C LYS A 165 -21.64 -3.09 9.68
N SER A 166 -21.80 -2.41 8.54
CA SER A 166 -21.94 -3.08 7.24
C SER A 166 -20.71 -3.93 6.92
N TYR A 167 -19.53 -3.39 7.17
CA TYR A 167 -18.27 -4.12 6.98
C TYR A 167 -18.23 -5.40 7.83
N ALA A 168 -18.55 -5.32 9.11
CA ALA A 168 -18.55 -6.48 10.00
C ALA A 168 -19.55 -7.56 9.58
N ALA A 169 -20.76 -7.16 9.10
CA ALA A 169 -21.87 -8.05 8.84
C ALA A 169 -21.82 -8.79 7.48
N ASN A 170 -21.07 -8.27 6.49
CA ASN A 170 -21.11 -8.75 5.12
C ASN A 170 -19.82 -9.51 4.71
N GLY A 171 -19.85 -10.18 3.57
CA GLY A 171 -18.76 -11.02 3.05
C GLY A 171 -18.89 -12.48 3.50
N SER A 172 -17.95 -13.33 3.06
CA SER A 172 -17.91 -14.76 3.45
C SER A 172 -17.37 -14.96 4.86
N GLY A 173 -16.49 -14.06 5.32
CA GLY A 173 -15.73 -14.24 6.56
C GLY A 173 -14.57 -15.22 6.42
N THR A 174 -14.35 -15.75 5.22
CA THR A 174 -13.27 -16.70 4.91
C THR A 174 -12.39 -16.19 3.77
N VAL A 175 -11.13 -16.61 3.79
CA VAL A 175 -10.17 -16.47 2.70
C VAL A 175 -9.53 -17.83 2.49
N GLN A 176 -9.49 -18.30 1.26
CA GLN A 176 -9.10 -19.68 0.90
C GLN A 176 -9.87 -20.76 1.68
N GLY A 177 -11.17 -20.50 1.91
CA GLY A 177 -12.06 -21.39 2.66
C GLY A 177 -11.83 -21.43 4.17
N VAL A 178 -10.87 -20.66 4.71
CA VAL A 178 -10.52 -20.62 6.13
C VAL A 178 -10.97 -19.29 6.74
N LYS A 179 -11.41 -19.31 8.01
CA LYS A 179 -11.78 -18.09 8.75
C LYS A 179 -10.62 -17.09 8.74
N ASP A 180 -10.89 -15.88 8.26
CA ASP A 180 -9.89 -14.82 8.12
C ASP A 180 -9.87 -13.89 9.34
N ALA A 181 -8.66 -13.58 9.84
CA ALA A 181 -8.46 -12.68 10.97
C ALA A 181 -8.20 -11.23 10.54
N GLU A 182 -7.79 -10.99 9.28
CA GLU A 182 -7.38 -9.67 8.79
C GLU A 182 -8.50 -8.65 8.87
N LYS A 183 -9.71 -9.05 8.53
CA LYS A 183 -10.91 -8.20 8.62
C LYS A 183 -11.14 -7.68 10.05
N ALA A 184 -10.92 -8.51 11.07
CA ALA A 184 -11.06 -8.10 12.47
C ALA A 184 -10.03 -7.03 12.84
N ALA A 185 -8.77 -7.19 12.42
CA ALA A 185 -7.71 -6.21 12.64
C ALA A 185 -8.02 -4.86 11.94
N GLN A 186 -8.60 -4.91 10.73
CA GLN A 186 -9.05 -3.71 10.01
C GLN A 186 -10.17 -2.98 10.77
N ILE A 187 -11.15 -3.70 11.30
CA ILE A 187 -12.25 -3.11 12.08
C ILE A 187 -11.70 -2.46 13.35
N GLU A 188 -10.88 -3.18 14.12
CA GLU A 188 -10.25 -2.67 15.34
C GLU A 188 -9.45 -1.38 15.09
N PHE A 189 -8.67 -1.34 14.00
CA PHE A 189 -7.93 -0.14 13.61
C PHE A 189 -8.85 1.08 13.41
N TRP A 190 -9.97 0.90 12.70
CA TRP A 190 -10.91 1.99 12.43
C TRP A 190 -11.73 2.39 13.66
N GLU A 191 -12.14 1.45 14.49
CA GLU A 191 -12.84 1.73 15.76
C GLU A 191 -11.94 2.54 16.70
N ARG A 192 -10.66 2.14 16.82
CA ARG A 192 -9.67 2.90 17.59
C ARG A 192 -9.46 4.30 17.01
N ALA A 193 -9.32 4.42 15.70
CA ALA A 193 -9.17 5.71 15.03
C ALA A 193 -10.38 6.62 15.22
N ASN A 194 -11.59 6.05 15.23
CA ASN A 194 -12.82 6.82 15.50
C ASN A 194 -12.92 7.26 16.96
N LYS A 195 -12.46 6.44 17.91
CA LYS A 195 -12.54 6.70 19.36
C LYS A 195 -11.48 7.71 19.80
N ASP A 196 -10.22 7.45 19.45
CA ASP A 196 -9.06 8.14 20.02
C ASP A 196 -8.44 9.16 19.03
N GLY A 197 -8.83 9.10 17.75
CA GLY A 197 -8.17 9.79 16.65
C GLY A 197 -6.81 9.19 16.33
N PHE A 198 -6.05 9.89 15.48
CA PHE A 198 -4.65 9.60 15.21
C PHE A 198 -3.80 10.53 16.09
N THR A 199 -3.41 10.05 17.28
CA THR A 199 -2.72 10.88 18.28
C THR A 199 -1.32 11.29 17.85
N ASP A 200 -0.80 12.38 18.41
CA ASP A 200 0.58 12.83 18.14
C ASP A 200 1.61 11.77 18.56
N ALA A 201 1.36 11.05 19.65
CA ALA A 201 2.23 9.98 20.12
C ALA A 201 2.29 8.81 19.14
N ASP A 202 1.14 8.35 18.62
CA ASP A 202 1.06 7.29 17.63
C ASP A 202 1.71 7.72 16.31
N CYS A 203 1.44 8.95 15.86
CA CYS A 203 2.02 9.49 14.63
C CYS A 203 3.54 9.67 14.73
N ARG A 204 4.04 10.13 15.88
CA ARG A 204 5.48 10.22 16.14
C ARG A 204 6.14 8.84 16.06
N LYS A 205 5.56 7.84 16.68
CA LYS A 205 6.06 6.46 16.63
C LYS A 205 6.14 5.96 15.18
N SER A 206 5.05 6.11 14.42
CA SER A 206 5.00 5.71 13.00
C SER A 206 6.03 6.46 12.15
N ALA A 207 6.20 7.77 12.39
CA ALA A 207 7.19 8.57 11.68
C ALA A 207 8.63 8.16 12.00
N GLN A 208 8.91 7.80 13.26
CA GLN A 208 10.22 7.28 13.69
C GLN A 208 10.51 5.91 13.09
N THR A 209 9.51 5.03 12.98
CA THR A 209 9.62 3.75 12.28
C THR A 209 10.04 4.00 10.82
N PHE A 210 9.33 4.84 10.09
CA PHE A 210 9.69 5.18 8.71
C PHE A 210 11.06 5.86 8.60
N ARG A 211 11.45 6.67 9.58
CA ARG A 211 12.78 7.27 9.59
C ARG A 211 13.88 6.22 9.61
N ALA A 212 13.75 5.20 10.45
CA ALA A 212 14.73 4.11 10.52
C ALA A 212 14.82 3.33 9.20
N GLU A 213 13.67 3.08 8.55
CA GLU A 213 13.64 2.44 7.23
C GLU A 213 14.31 3.30 6.16
N PHE A 214 13.99 4.60 6.11
CA PHE A 214 14.60 5.51 5.15
C PHE A 214 16.08 5.76 5.42
N ASP A 215 16.56 5.72 6.65
CA ASP A 215 18.00 5.74 6.97
C ASP A 215 18.72 4.55 6.31
N ALA A 216 18.11 3.36 6.30
CA ALA A 216 18.67 2.18 5.65
C ALA A 216 18.60 2.28 4.12
N LEU A 217 17.47 2.72 3.56
CA LEU A 217 17.29 2.91 2.11
C LEU A 217 18.22 4.00 1.56
N ASP A 218 18.41 5.11 2.29
CA ASP A 218 19.29 6.21 1.89
C ASP A 218 20.75 5.75 1.77
N LYS A 219 21.24 4.96 2.73
CA LYS A 219 22.57 4.35 2.68
C LYS A 219 22.72 3.41 1.47
N ARG A 220 21.67 2.63 1.16
CA ARG A 220 21.66 1.73 0.02
C ARG A 220 21.74 2.50 -1.30
N LEU A 221 20.91 3.53 -1.45
CA LEU A 221 20.83 4.36 -2.66
C LEU A 221 22.04 5.29 -2.84
N ALA A 222 22.90 5.46 -1.83
CA ALA A 222 24.19 6.14 -1.99
C ALA A 222 25.17 5.37 -2.88
N THR A 223 24.99 4.06 -3.06
CA THR A 223 25.93 3.17 -3.79
C THR A 223 25.33 2.48 -4.99
N GLN A 224 24.01 2.56 -5.19
CA GLN A 224 23.32 1.90 -6.29
C GLN A 224 22.10 2.71 -6.75
N PRO A 225 21.71 2.62 -8.04
CA PRO A 225 20.66 3.46 -8.61
C PRO A 225 19.24 3.08 -8.24
N TYR A 226 19.01 1.84 -7.76
CA TYR A 226 17.70 1.31 -7.37
C TYR A 226 17.81 0.46 -6.10
N LEU A 227 16.68 0.14 -5.49
CA LEU A 227 16.65 -0.56 -4.19
C LEU A 227 17.19 -1.99 -4.23
N PHE A 228 17.20 -2.63 -5.39
CA PHE A 228 17.73 -4.00 -5.56
C PHE A 228 18.86 -4.05 -6.60
N GLY A 229 19.76 -3.07 -6.60
CA GLY A 229 20.94 -3.03 -7.48
C GLY A 229 20.81 -2.06 -8.64
N ASN A 230 21.12 -2.53 -9.86
CA ASN A 230 21.27 -1.67 -11.02
C ASN A 230 20.00 -1.54 -11.87
N GLU A 231 18.99 -2.34 -11.61
CA GLU A 231 17.74 -2.36 -12.38
C GLU A 231 16.54 -2.05 -11.47
N LEU A 232 15.51 -1.42 -12.08
CA LEU A 232 14.27 -1.13 -11.41
C LEU A 232 13.51 -2.44 -11.13
N THR A 233 13.06 -2.61 -9.90
CA THR A 233 12.31 -3.78 -9.44
C THR A 233 10.97 -3.40 -8.80
N VAL A 234 10.17 -4.40 -8.45
CA VAL A 234 8.93 -4.21 -7.68
C VAL A 234 9.16 -3.52 -6.33
N LEU A 235 10.36 -3.64 -5.73
CA LEU A 235 10.72 -2.94 -4.50
C LEU A 235 10.76 -1.43 -4.69
N ASP A 236 11.28 -0.97 -5.84
CA ASP A 236 11.27 0.45 -6.17
C ASP A 236 9.84 0.96 -6.35
N ILE A 237 8.94 0.16 -6.91
CA ILE A 237 7.52 0.53 -7.02
C ILE A 237 6.90 0.67 -5.63
N ALA A 238 7.08 -0.31 -4.77
CA ALA A 238 6.48 -0.36 -3.43
C ALA A 238 6.93 0.83 -2.58
N TRP A 239 8.23 1.03 -2.44
CA TRP A 239 8.80 2.13 -1.67
C TRP A 239 8.58 3.51 -2.29
N PHE A 240 8.51 3.61 -3.62
CA PHE A 240 8.13 4.86 -4.28
C PHE A 240 6.75 5.33 -3.84
N ILE A 241 5.77 4.44 -3.78
CA ILE A 241 4.41 4.79 -3.34
C ILE A 241 4.40 5.24 -1.88
N TYR A 242 5.15 4.57 -0.99
CA TYR A 242 5.26 4.98 0.41
C TYR A 242 5.97 6.31 0.56
N THR A 243 7.07 6.52 -0.19
CA THR A 243 7.79 7.80 -0.23
C THR A 243 6.89 8.93 -0.71
N ASN A 244 6.14 8.71 -1.81
CA ASN A 244 5.16 9.70 -2.30
C ASN A 244 4.12 10.05 -1.23
N ARG A 245 3.54 9.06 -0.55
CA ARG A 245 2.53 9.28 0.46
C ARG A 245 3.08 10.09 1.66
N LEU A 246 4.31 9.79 2.09
CA LEU A 246 4.96 10.51 3.18
C LEU A 246 5.42 11.91 2.76
N ALA A 247 5.83 12.11 1.51
CA ALA A 247 6.07 13.44 0.96
C ALA A 247 4.81 14.31 0.98
N LEU A 248 3.67 13.73 0.61
CA LEU A 248 2.35 14.38 0.74
C LEU A 248 1.99 14.66 2.20
N ALA A 249 2.42 13.86 3.15
CA ALA A 249 2.25 14.11 4.58
C ALA A 249 3.21 15.18 5.14
N GLY A 250 4.21 15.61 4.37
CA GLY A 250 5.19 16.63 4.79
C GLY A 250 6.46 16.05 5.40
N TYR A 251 6.78 14.78 5.12
CA TYR A 251 8.05 14.19 5.55
C TYR A 251 9.24 14.87 4.83
N PRO A 252 10.27 15.34 5.55
CA PRO A 252 11.31 16.21 4.98
C PRO A 252 12.45 15.39 4.33
N PHE A 253 12.17 14.66 3.24
CA PHE A 253 13.14 13.79 2.56
C PHE A 253 14.43 14.48 2.16
N ALA A 254 14.35 15.67 1.57
CA ALA A 254 15.53 16.41 1.12
C ALA A 254 16.51 16.74 2.27
N LYS A 255 15.98 16.93 3.49
CA LYS A 255 16.77 17.22 4.69
C LYS A 255 17.36 15.96 5.30
N LEU A 256 16.56 14.89 5.40
CA LEU A 256 16.92 13.70 6.18
C LEU A 256 17.54 12.59 5.32
N HIS A 257 17.08 12.43 4.07
CA HIS A 257 17.41 11.29 3.20
C HIS A 257 17.63 11.77 1.75
N PRO A 258 18.74 12.47 1.46
CA PRO A 258 18.97 13.10 0.16
C PRO A 258 19.05 12.09 -1.01
N ASN A 259 19.56 10.86 -0.78
CA ASN A 259 19.64 9.82 -1.80
C ASN A 259 18.24 9.23 -2.12
N VAL A 260 17.42 9.00 -1.09
CA VAL A 260 16.00 8.63 -1.27
C VAL A 260 15.26 9.72 -2.03
N ASN A 261 15.48 10.99 -1.67
CA ASN A 261 14.85 12.10 -2.37
C ASN A 261 15.26 12.15 -3.85
N ALA A 262 16.53 11.99 -4.18
CA ALA A 262 17.00 11.97 -5.57
C ALA A 262 16.43 10.79 -6.36
N TRP A 263 16.42 9.60 -5.78
CA TRP A 263 15.81 8.41 -6.36
C TRP A 263 14.29 8.60 -6.58
N PHE A 264 13.58 9.14 -5.59
CA PHE A 264 12.14 9.45 -5.70
C PHE A 264 11.85 10.42 -6.83
N GLN A 265 12.59 11.54 -6.94
CA GLN A 265 12.42 12.51 -8.02
C GLN A 265 12.69 11.89 -9.42
N LYS A 266 13.72 11.03 -9.51
CA LYS A 266 14.04 10.30 -10.74
C LYS A 266 12.87 9.41 -11.19
N LEU A 267 12.24 8.67 -10.25
CA LEU A 267 11.09 7.82 -10.57
C LEU A 267 9.82 8.64 -10.85
N ALA A 268 9.58 9.71 -10.08
CA ALA A 268 8.44 10.60 -10.26
C ALA A 268 8.42 11.30 -11.64
N ALA A 269 9.57 11.44 -12.28
CA ALA A 269 9.68 11.98 -13.65
C ALA A 269 9.28 10.96 -14.73
N ARG A 270 9.15 9.68 -14.41
CA ARG A 270 8.74 8.65 -15.37
C ARG A 270 7.23 8.61 -15.55
N PRO A 271 6.72 8.54 -16.80
CA PRO A 271 5.27 8.55 -17.06
C PRO A 271 4.50 7.44 -16.35
N GLU A 272 5.10 6.24 -16.20
CA GLU A 272 4.47 5.08 -15.57
C GLU A 272 4.18 5.30 -14.09
N PHE A 273 4.97 6.15 -13.43
CA PHE A 273 4.84 6.53 -12.04
C PHE A 273 4.02 7.83 -11.89
N ALA A 274 4.39 8.86 -12.66
CA ALA A 274 3.82 10.21 -12.55
C ALA A 274 2.29 10.19 -12.64
N LYS A 275 1.73 9.48 -13.62
CA LYS A 275 0.26 9.42 -13.82
C LYS A 275 -0.50 8.77 -12.68
N GLU A 276 0.15 7.86 -11.93
CA GLU A 276 -0.49 7.13 -10.84
C GLU A 276 -0.51 7.90 -9.52
N VAL A 277 0.40 8.87 -9.36
CA VAL A 277 0.49 9.70 -8.15
C VAL A 277 0.01 11.14 -8.40
N ALA A 278 -0.42 11.46 -9.62
CA ALA A 278 -1.01 12.74 -9.94
C ALA A 278 -2.28 12.97 -9.10
N MET A 279 -2.34 14.10 -8.43
CA MET A 279 -3.49 14.47 -7.60
C MET A 279 -4.47 15.32 -8.42
N PRO A 280 -5.78 15.03 -8.34
CA PRO A 280 -6.79 15.92 -8.86
C PRO A 280 -6.72 17.32 -8.21
N PRO A 281 -7.15 18.39 -8.91
CA PRO A 281 -7.11 19.76 -8.38
C PRO A 281 -7.79 19.90 -7.00
N GLU A 282 -8.95 19.26 -6.81
CA GLU A 282 -9.69 19.27 -5.55
C GLU A 282 -8.92 18.60 -4.40
N ALA A 283 -8.24 17.49 -4.66
CA ALA A 283 -7.40 16.82 -3.66
C ALA A 283 -6.16 17.66 -3.31
N THR A 284 -5.59 18.35 -4.31
CA THR A 284 -4.48 19.28 -4.10
C THR A 284 -4.91 20.47 -3.24
N ALA A 285 -6.07 21.05 -3.52
CA ALA A 285 -6.64 22.14 -2.73
C ALA A 285 -6.93 21.72 -1.29
N HIS A 286 -7.55 20.54 -1.11
CA HIS A 286 -7.80 19.98 0.22
C HIS A 286 -6.51 19.80 1.02
N LEU A 287 -5.48 19.21 0.42
CA LEU A 287 -4.19 19.02 1.09
C LEU A 287 -3.55 20.36 1.50
N ALA A 288 -3.67 21.39 0.66
CA ALA A 288 -3.17 22.73 0.99
C ALA A 288 -3.89 23.32 2.22
N GLU A 289 -5.22 23.18 2.30
CA GLU A 289 -6.00 23.61 3.46
C GLU A 289 -5.62 22.82 4.74
N VAL A 290 -5.46 21.51 4.63
CA VAL A 290 -5.03 20.65 5.75
C VAL A 290 -3.69 21.14 6.28
N ARG A 291 -2.70 21.35 5.40
CA ARG A 291 -1.38 21.84 5.78
C ARG A 291 -1.43 23.22 6.43
N GLN A 292 -2.22 24.14 5.89
CA GLN A 292 -2.38 25.48 6.47
C GLN A 292 -2.93 25.41 7.90
N LYS A 293 -3.95 24.59 8.14
CA LYS A 293 -4.54 24.38 9.47
C LYS A 293 -3.52 23.76 10.44
N GLN A 294 -2.79 22.76 9.99
CA GLN A 294 -1.76 22.10 10.79
C GLN A 294 -0.60 23.03 11.12
N ALA A 295 -0.14 23.85 10.16
CA ALA A 295 0.90 24.85 10.38
C ALA A 295 0.48 25.88 11.43
N ALA A 296 -0.74 26.40 11.33
CA ALA A 296 -1.29 27.37 12.31
C ALA A 296 -1.41 26.77 13.72
N ALA A 297 -1.62 25.46 13.82
CA ALA A 297 -1.73 24.74 15.09
C ALA A 297 -0.39 24.22 15.64
N GLY A 298 0.73 24.37 14.93
CA GLY A 298 2.01 23.75 15.30
C GLY A 298 1.99 22.22 15.20
N GLN A 299 1.22 21.67 14.28
CA GLN A 299 0.93 20.23 14.15
C GLN A 299 1.33 19.66 12.78
N LEU A 300 2.29 20.26 12.09
CA LEU A 300 2.88 19.64 10.91
C LEU A 300 3.61 18.33 11.30
N LEU A 301 3.71 17.39 10.37
CA LEU A 301 4.38 16.11 10.62
C LEU A 301 5.80 16.30 11.19
N GLU A 302 6.57 17.23 10.64
CA GLU A 302 7.92 17.54 11.12
C GLU A 302 7.93 18.00 12.60
N GLN A 303 6.92 18.76 13.01
CA GLN A 303 6.78 19.24 14.40
C GLN A 303 6.31 18.11 15.33
N VAL A 304 5.33 17.33 14.91
CA VAL A 304 4.80 16.20 15.71
C VAL A 304 5.86 15.12 15.89
N ALA A 305 6.63 14.82 14.83
CA ALA A 305 7.68 13.79 14.85
C ALA A 305 8.99 14.27 15.49
N ALA A 306 9.18 15.58 15.65
CA ALA A 306 10.42 16.22 16.15
C ALA A 306 11.65 15.86 15.29
N PHE A 307 11.55 16.08 13.95
CA PHE A 307 12.62 15.84 12.98
C PHE A 307 13.63 16.99 12.90
#